data_086874fc592be55bf84ae2d1cd65f607
#
_entry.id   086874fc592be55bf84ae2d1cd65f607
#
_cell.length_a   1.000
_cell.length_b   1.000
_cell.length_c   1.000
_cell.angle_alpha   90.00
_cell.angle_beta   90.00
_cell.angle_gamma   90.00
#
_symmetry.space_group_name_H-M   'P 1'
#
loop_
_entity.id
_entity.type
_entity.pdbx_description
1 polymer ?
#
loop_
_entity_poly.entity_id
_entity_poly.type
_entity_poly.pdbx_seq_one_letter_code
_entity_poly.pdbx_strand_id
1 'polypeptide(L)'
;MLLWLTRGELASQFGDTPPEEVGRVREGHGRQVAEMIGAEYGFLGFPDSGLTGGREEALAIARVVADWKPDVVITWNPHDVHPDHRATYWATLSALKFCRIPKLVGRPHREPVRLLHYYRSDIPRPAVYVDIGEEGQAVAEQVFGFYQGFYRWDYSLEAFRASRLRWGAEASVKFAERFQAEAPLPHSYLG
;
A
#
# COMPACT_ATOMS: atom_id res chain seq x y z
N MET A 1 -6.39 -1.05 -7.70
CA MET A 1 -5.41 -0.06 -8.22
C MET A 1 -4.20 0.02 -7.30
N LEU A 2 -2.99 0.11 -7.85
CA LEU A 2 -1.77 0.48 -7.14
C LEU A 2 -1.46 1.95 -7.41
N LEU A 3 -1.16 2.73 -6.36
CA LEU A 3 -0.83 4.15 -6.47
C LEU A 3 0.48 4.43 -5.76
N TRP A 4 1.49 4.82 -6.51
CA TRP A 4 2.77 5.25 -5.97
C TRP A 4 2.86 6.79 -5.95
N LEU A 5 3.26 7.36 -4.82
CA LEU A 5 3.42 8.80 -4.68
C LEU A 5 4.72 9.28 -5.32
N THR A 6 5.79 8.49 -5.17
CA THR A 6 7.12 8.73 -5.74
C THR A 6 7.51 7.61 -6.69
N ARG A 7 8.55 7.79 -7.47
CA ARG A 7 9.16 6.73 -8.28
C ARG A 7 10.24 5.95 -7.51
N GLY A 8 10.59 6.41 -6.31
CA GLY A 8 11.66 5.82 -5.50
C GLY A 8 13.03 6.01 -6.16
N GLU A 9 13.26 7.14 -6.80
CA GLU A 9 14.42 7.43 -7.64
C GLU A 9 15.74 7.56 -6.87
N LEU A 10 15.67 7.63 -5.53
CA LEU A 10 16.84 7.65 -4.65
C LEU A 10 17.18 6.27 -4.05
N ALA A 11 16.63 5.19 -4.60
CA ALA A 11 16.85 3.85 -4.09
C ALA A 11 18.33 3.45 -4.12
N SER A 12 18.92 3.19 -2.95
CA SER A 12 20.35 2.93 -2.75
C SER A 12 20.88 1.68 -3.48
N GLN A 13 20.00 0.74 -3.81
CA GLN A 13 20.37 -0.49 -4.54
C GLN A 13 20.89 -0.24 -5.96
N PHE A 14 20.68 0.96 -6.49
CA PHE A 14 21.14 1.34 -7.83
C PHE A 14 22.54 1.98 -7.85
N GLY A 15 23.19 2.14 -6.70
CA GLY A 15 24.51 2.75 -6.60
C GLY A 15 24.51 4.17 -7.17
N ASP A 16 25.47 4.45 -8.08
CA ASP A 16 25.66 5.78 -8.69
C ASP A 16 24.79 6.02 -9.94
N THR A 17 23.79 5.17 -10.21
CA THR A 17 22.86 5.37 -11.34
C THR A 17 22.10 6.68 -11.16
N PRO A 18 21.99 7.52 -12.22
CA PRO A 18 21.26 8.79 -12.13
C PRO A 18 19.80 8.60 -11.67
N PRO A 19 19.27 9.45 -10.77
CA PRO A 19 17.91 9.33 -10.24
C PRO A 19 16.83 9.20 -11.29
N GLU A 20 16.93 9.93 -12.41
CA GLU A 20 15.96 9.85 -13.50
C GLU A 20 15.93 8.45 -14.16
N GLU A 21 17.06 7.79 -14.27
CA GLU A 21 17.16 6.42 -14.79
C GLU A 21 16.62 5.41 -13.78
N VAL A 22 16.95 5.57 -12.50
CA VAL A 22 16.40 4.77 -11.41
C VAL A 22 14.86 4.88 -11.42
N GLY A 23 14.33 6.09 -11.49
CA GLY A 23 12.88 6.34 -11.55
C GLY A 23 12.21 5.58 -12.70
N ARG A 24 12.79 5.62 -13.90
CA ARG A 24 12.26 4.88 -15.07
C ARG A 24 12.26 3.36 -14.87
N VAL A 25 13.32 2.81 -14.30
CA VAL A 25 13.40 1.37 -14.00
C VAL A 25 12.34 0.99 -12.97
N ARG A 26 12.20 1.77 -11.90
CA ARG A 26 11.22 1.50 -10.84
C ARG A 26 9.77 1.66 -11.27
N GLU A 27 9.48 2.61 -12.15
CA GLU A 27 8.16 2.68 -12.83
C GLU A 27 7.89 1.41 -13.64
N GLY A 28 8.90 0.90 -14.35
CA GLY A 28 8.83 -0.38 -15.05
C GLY A 28 8.51 -1.55 -14.12
N HIS A 29 9.15 -1.61 -12.95
CA HIS A 29 8.85 -2.63 -11.92
C HIS A 29 7.42 -2.49 -11.38
N GLY A 30 6.98 -1.28 -11.07
CA GLY A 30 5.60 -1.02 -10.61
C GLY A 30 4.56 -1.48 -11.62
N ARG A 31 4.77 -1.19 -12.90
CA ARG A 31 3.90 -1.67 -13.99
C ARG A 31 3.86 -3.21 -14.06
N GLN A 32 5.01 -3.87 -14.03
CA GLN A 32 5.07 -5.33 -14.07
C GLN A 32 4.34 -5.96 -12.88
N VAL A 33 4.50 -5.42 -11.69
CA VAL A 33 3.77 -5.90 -10.51
C VAL A 33 2.26 -5.67 -10.64
N ALA A 34 1.83 -4.52 -11.16
CA ALA A 34 0.41 -4.28 -11.43
C ALA A 34 -0.17 -5.29 -12.43
N GLU A 35 0.57 -5.62 -13.49
CA GLU A 35 0.21 -6.65 -14.46
C GLU A 35 0.10 -8.04 -13.81
N MET A 36 1.07 -8.43 -12.95
CA MET A 36 1.06 -9.72 -12.24
C MET A 36 -0.19 -9.92 -11.37
N ILE A 37 -0.68 -8.85 -10.74
CA ILE A 37 -1.85 -8.89 -9.85
C ILE A 37 -3.15 -8.47 -10.53
N GLY A 38 -3.12 -8.19 -11.83
CA GLY A 38 -4.30 -7.75 -12.59
C GLY A 38 -4.85 -6.39 -12.14
N ALA A 39 -4.00 -5.47 -11.65
CA ALA A 39 -4.40 -4.18 -11.12
C ALA A 39 -4.08 -3.03 -12.08
N GLU A 40 -4.92 -2.00 -12.05
CA GLU A 40 -4.55 -0.69 -12.60
C GLU A 40 -3.47 -0.03 -11.72
N TYR A 41 -2.72 0.91 -12.29
CA TYR A 41 -1.66 1.60 -11.55
C TYR A 41 -1.54 3.07 -11.92
N GLY A 42 -0.89 3.84 -11.05
CA GLY A 42 -0.56 5.23 -11.27
C GLY A 42 0.64 5.70 -10.44
N PHE A 43 1.33 6.70 -10.97
CA PHE A 43 2.40 7.42 -10.26
C PHE A 43 2.04 8.89 -10.16
N LEU A 44 2.18 9.48 -8.97
CA LEU A 44 1.88 10.89 -8.74
C LEU A 44 3.09 11.81 -9.04
N GLY A 45 4.30 11.24 -9.08
CA GLY A 45 5.51 11.95 -9.47
C GLY A 45 6.06 12.93 -8.43
N PHE A 46 5.71 12.77 -7.16
CA PHE A 46 6.36 13.50 -6.08
C PHE A 46 7.82 13.07 -5.94
N PRO A 47 8.72 13.96 -5.51
CA PRO A 47 10.11 13.61 -5.26
C PRO A 47 10.25 12.54 -4.18
N ASP A 48 11.11 11.55 -4.42
CA ASP A 48 11.46 10.53 -3.42
C ASP A 48 12.19 11.16 -2.23
N SER A 49 11.89 10.70 -1.03
CA SER A 49 12.34 11.27 0.25
C SER A 49 11.92 12.73 0.49
N GLY A 50 10.94 13.23 -0.28
CA GLY A 50 10.45 14.60 -0.22
C GLY A 50 9.00 14.74 0.24
N LEU A 51 8.33 13.63 0.58
CA LEU A 51 6.93 13.69 1.00
C LEU A 51 6.79 14.32 2.39
N THR A 52 5.82 15.21 2.51
CA THR A 52 5.53 15.94 3.75
C THR A 52 4.30 15.42 4.50
N GLY A 53 3.44 14.67 3.83
CA GLY A 53 2.11 14.29 4.32
C GLY A 53 1.12 15.46 4.30
N GLY A 54 1.44 16.51 3.55
CA GLY A 54 0.73 17.76 3.52
C GLY A 54 -0.44 17.80 2.55
N ARG A 55 -0.90 19.04 2.30
CA ARG A 55 -2.10 19.30 1.51
C ARG A 55 -1.96 18.89 0.05
N GLU A 56 -0.78 19.05 -0.53
CA GLU A 56 -0.56 18.81 -1.95
C GLU A 56 -0.71 17.32 -2.27
N GLU A 57 0.01 16.47 -1.54
CA GLU A 57 -0.08 15.01 -1.67
C GLU A 57 -1.51 14.53 -1.33
N ALA A 58 -2.12 15.07 -0.28
CA ALA A 58 -3.48 14.72 0.11
C ALA A 58 -4.51 15.05 -0.98
N LEU A 59 -4.37 16.18 -1.69
CA LEU A 59 -5.23 16.55 -2.81
C LEU A 59 -5.02 15.66 -4.03
N ALA A 60 -3.77 15.31 -4.33
CA ALA A 60 -3.47 14.40 -5.43
C ALA A 60 -4.10 13.02 -5.19
N ILE A 61 -3.91 12.44 -4.00
CA ILE A 61 -4.55 11.17 -3.61
C ILE A 61 -6.07 11.31 -3.62
N ALA A 62 -6.63 12.42 -3.09
CA ALA A 62 -8.07 12.62 -3.01
C ALA A 62 -8.77 12.61 -4.37
N ARG A 63 -8.12 13.15 -5.41
CA ARG A 63 -8.62 13.11 -6.80
C ARG A 63 -8.67 11.67 -7.31
N VAL A 64 -7.61 10.90 -7.11
CA VAL A 64 -7.59 9.48 -7.47
C VAL A 64 -8.69 8.70 -6.75
N VAL A 65 -8.85 8.90 -5.43
CA VAL A 65 -9.92 8.27 -4.66
C VAL A 65 -11.31 8.68 -5.16
N ALA A 66 -11.50 9.94 -5.51
CA ALA A 66 -12.79 10.44 -6.03
C ALA A 66 -13.13 9.86 -7.41
N ASP A 67 -12.15 9.65 -8.25
CA ASP A 67 -12.33 9.08 -9.59
C ASP A 67 -12.50 7.55 -9.54
N TRP A 68 -11.68 6.88 -8.73
CA TRP A 68 -11.65 5.41 -8.64
C TRP A 68 -12.72 4.82 -7.72
N LYS A 69 -13.15 5.56 -6.69
CA LYS A 69 -14.22 5.21 -5.71
C LYS A 69 -13.98 3.88 -5.00
N PRO A 70 -12.85 3.68 -4.35
CA PRO A 70 -12.56 2.44 -3.65
C PRO A 70 -13.42 2.29 -2.39
N ASP A 71 -13.77 1.06 -2.03
CA ASP A 71 -14.37 0.71 -0.74
C ASP A 71 -13.32 0.58 0.37
N VAL A 72 -12.08 0.21 -0.03
CA VAL A 72 -10.96 0.00 0.88
C VAL A 72 -9.71 0.68 0.32
N VAL A 73 -8.99 1.38 1.18
CA VAL A 73 -7.65 1.89 0.90
C VAL A 73 -6.69 1.25 1.87
N ILE A 74 -5.59 0.68 1.35
CA ILE A 74 -4.48 0.14 2.14
C ILE A 74 -3.29 1.09 1.98
N THR A 75 -2.68 1.49 3.09
CA THR A 75 -1.55 2.42 3.09
C THR A 75 -0.46 1.99 4.08
N TRP A 76 0.59 2.78 4.19
CA TRP A 76 1.66 2.57 5.15
C TRP A 76 1.19 2.76 6.60
N ASN A 77 1.98 2.27 7.55
CA ASN A 77 1.71 2.47 8.98
C ASN A 77 2.21 3.86 9.42
N PRO A 78 1.46 4.61 10.26
CA PRO A 78 1.90 5.93 10.74
C PRO A 78 3.17 5.90 11.60
N HIS A 79 3.57 4.73 12.06
CA HIS A 79 4.78 4.52 12.87
C HIS A 79 5.90 3.84 12.08
N ASP A 80 5.82 3.84 10.73
CA ASP A 80 6.89 3.31 9.88
C ASP A 80 8.21 4.07 10.10
N VAL A 81 9.33 3.39 9.90
CA VAL A 81 10.66 4.01 10.04
C VAL A 81 10.96 4.97 8.90
N HIS A 82 10.43 4.71 7.70
CA HIS A 82 10.67 5.55 6.53
C HIS A 82 9.81 6.82 6.59
N PRO A 83 10.40 8.03 6.43
CA PRO A 83 9.67 9.29 6.51
C PRO A 83 8.54 9.37 5.46
N ASP A 84 8.80 8.98 4.21
CA ASP A 84 7.78 9.03 3.14
C ASP A 84 6.62 8.04 3.39
N HIS A 85 6.87 6.91 4.05
CA HIS A 85 5.80 6.00 4.44
C HIS A 85 4.85 6.66 5.44
N ARG A 86 5.40 7.33 6.47
CA ARG A 86 4.60 8.11 7.44
C ARG A 86 3.86 9.26 6.76
N ALA A 87 4.55 10.01 5.90
CA ALA A 87 3.94 11.10 5.13
C ALA A 87 2.79 10.59 4.25
N THR A 88 2.97 9.46 3.56
CA THR A 88 1.92 8.82 2.76
C THR A 88 0.70 8.46 3.60
N TYR A 89 0.88 7.92 4.81
CA TYR A 89 -0.24 7.66 5.72
C TYR A 89 -1.03 8.93 6.03
N TRP A 90 -0.37 10.01 6.46
CA TRP A 90 -1.04 11.26 6.84
C TRP A 90 -1.72 11.95 5.65
N ALA A 91 -1.08 11.92 4.48
CA ALA A 91 -1.68 12.41 3.25
C ALA A 91 -2.92 11.59 2.87
N THR A 92 -2.87 10.25 2.99
CA THR A 92 -4.00 9.37 2.71
C THR A 92 -5.16 9.62 3.66
N LEU A 93 -4.90 9.73 4.96
CA LEU A 93 -5.94 10.04 5.96
C LEU A 93 -6.66 11.35 5.64
N SER A 94 -5.90 12.39 5.27
CA SER A 94 -6.45 13.69 4.85
C SER A 94 -7.22 13.57 3.53
N ALA A 95 -6.71 12.78 2.58
CA ALA A 95 -7.32 12.56 1.26
C ALA A 95 -8.70 11.94 1.36
N LEU A 96 -8.92 11.00 2.29
CA LEU A 96 -10.24 10.38 2.53
C LEU A 96 -11.29 11.40 3.06
N LYS A 97 -10.85 12.52 3.61
CA LYS A 97 -11.74 13.64 3.92
C LYS A 97 -11.93 14.55 2.71
N PHE A 98 -10.85 14.85 1.99
CA PHE A 98 -10.87 15.78 0.86
C PHE A 98 -11.65 15.23 -0.35
N CYS A 99 -11.61 13.92 -0.61
CA CYS A 99 -12.35 13.28 -1.69
C CYS A 99 -13.88 13.47 -1.59
N ARG A 100 -14.39 13.84 -0.41
CA ARG A 100 -15.80 14.11 -0.14
C ARG A 100 -16.23 15.56 -0.46
N ILE A 101 -15.28 16.45 -0.77
CA ILE A 101 -15.48 17.90 -0.91
C ILE A 101 -15.51 18.29 -2.39
N PRO A 102 -16.66 18.63 -2.99
CA PRO A 102 -16.77 18.92 -4.43
C PRO A 102 -15.82 20.03 -4.89
N LYS A 103 -15.63 21.07 -4.05
CA LYS A 103 -14.73 22.19 -4.35
C LYS A 103 -13.25 21.81 -4.48
N LEU A 104 -12.85 20.62 -4.00
CA LEU A 104 -11.48 20.13 -4.06
C LEU A 104 -11.25 19.14 -5.21
N VAL A 105 -12.25 18.28 -5.47
CA VAL A 105 -12.10 17.14 -6.39
C VAL A 105 -13.10 17.16 -7.57
N GLY A 106 -14.02 18.13 -7.64
CA GLY A 106 -15.06 18.18 -8.66
C GLY A 106 -16.19 17.19 -8.43
N ARG A 107 -15.97 15.92 -8.73
CA ARG A 107 -16.93 14.81 -8.48
C ARG A 107 -16.55 14.08 -7.21
N PRO A 108 -17.23 14.32 -6.07
CA PRO A 108 -16.83 13.74 -4.81
C PRO A 108 -17.24 12.27 -4.68
N HIS A 109 -16.38 11.49 -4.01
CA HIS A 109 -16.72 10.17 -3.49
C HIS A 109 -17.15 10.33 -2.02
N ARG A 110 -18.42 10.04 -1.72
CA ARG A 110 -19.01 10.25 -0.39
C ARG A 110 -19.30 8.97 0.36
N GLU A 111 -19.21 7.83 -0.31
CA GLU A 111 -19.40 6.53 0.33
C GLU A 111 -18.31 6.28 1.38
N PRO A 112 -18.58 5.47 2.39
CA PRO A 112 -17.60 5.08 3.38
C PRO A 112 -16.40 4.37 2.73
N VAL A 113 -15.20 4.81 3.03
CA VAL A 113 -13.95 4.15 2.62
C VAL A 113 -13.27 3.62 3.87
N ARG A 114 -12.99 2.32 3.88
CA ARG A 114 -12.27 1.68 4.97
C ARG A 114 -10.78 1.91 4.78
N LEU A 115 -10.12 2.46 5.82
CA LEU A 115 -8.67 2.64 5.82
C LEU A 115 -8.01 1.51 6.60
N LEU A 116 -7.17 0.76 5.92
CA LEU A 116 -6.27 -0.23 6.49
C LEU A 116 -4.83 0.23 6.31
N HIS A 117 -3.95 -0.17 7.22
CA HIS A 117 -2.52 0.06 7.07
C HIS A 117 -1.71 -1.19 7.42
N TYR A 118 -0.48 -1.25 6.94
CA TYR A 118 0.38 -2.40 7.17
C TYR A 118 0.56 -2.69 8.65
N TYR A 119 0.53 -3.97 8.98
CA TYR A 119 0.60 -4.45 10.35
C TYR A 119 1.96 -4.17 11.00
N ARG A 120 1.90 -3.73 12.25
CA ARG A 120 3.06 -3.63 13.15
C ARG A 120 2.75 -4.31 14.48
N SER A 121 3.58 -5.26 14.87
CA SER A 121 3.37 -6.05 16.09
C SER A 121 3.57 -5.26 17.39
N ASP A 122 4.33 -4.17 17.31
CA ASP A 122 4.62 -3.27 18.44
C ASP A 122 3.53 -2.22 18.69
N ILE A 123 2.48 -2.17 17.83
CA ILE A 123 1.38 -1.23 17.95
C ILE A 123 0.10 -1.98 18.35
N PRO A 124 -0.49 -1.69 19.53
CA PRO A 124 -1.71 -2.34 19.99
C PRO A 124 -2.96 -1.78 19.28
N ARG A 125 -3.20 -2.19 18.04
CA ARG A 125 -4.39 -1.86 17.27
C ARG A 125 -5.09 -3.13 16.79
N PRO A 126 -6.41 -3.08 16.52
CA PRO A 126 -7.13 -4.22 15.97
C PRO A 126 -6.49 -4.72 14.68
N ALA A 127 -6.21 -6.02 14.62
CA ALA A 127 -5.77 -6.68 13.40
C ALA A 127 -6.97 -7.02 12.53
N VAL A 128 -6.79 -6.88 11.22
CA VAL A 128 -7.72 -7.34 10.19
C VAL A 128 -7.00 -8.40 9.38
N TYR A 129 -7.59 -9.58 9.31
CA TYR A 129 -7.08 -10.67 8.50
C TYR A 129 -7.91 -10.75 7.22
N VAL A 130 -7.22 -10.88 6.10
CA VAL A 130 -7.83 -11.07 4.80
C VAL A 130 -7.45 -12.45 4.30
N ASP A 131 -8.42 -13.32 4.13
CA ASP A 131 -8.20 -14.62 3.49
C ASP A 131 -7.82 -14.38 2.03
N ILE A 132 -6.63 -14.82 1.65
CA ILE A 132 -6.12 -14.67 0.28
C ILE A 132 -6.20 -15.98 -0.52
N GLY A 133 -6.56 -17.08 0.12
CA GLY A 133 -6.62 -18.39 -0.51
C GLY A 133 -5.28 -18.86 -1.10
N GLU A 134 -5.32 -19.94 -1.86
CA GLU A 134 -4.13 -20.48 -2.54
C GLU A 134 -3.72 -19.63 -3.75
N GLU A 135 -4.69 -19.10 -4.47
CA GLU A 135 -4.44 -18.26 -5.65
C GLU A 135 -3.77 -16.93 -5.27
N GLY A 136 -4.30 -16.24 -4.26
CA GLY A 136 -3.67 -15.01 -3.76
C GLY A 136 -2.29 -15.25 -3.20
N GLN A 137 -2.08 -16.39 -2.50
CA GLN A 137 -0.75 -16.78 -2.03
C GLN A 137 0.23 -17.01 -3.18
N ALA A 138 -0.19 -17.68 -4.26
CA ALA A 138 0.66 -17.91 -5.42
C ALA A 138 1.07 -16.58 -6.11
N VAL A 139 0.13 -15.66 -6.25
CA VAL A 139 0.40 -14.31 -6.79
C VAL A 139 1.36 -13.54 -5.86
N ALA A 140 1.15 -13.59 -4.55
CA ALA A 140 2.03 -12.92 -3.59
C ALA A 140 3.46 -13.47 -3.63
N GLU A 141 3.63 -14.80 -3.78
CA GLU A 141 4.93 -15.45 -3.95
C GLU A 141 5.62 -15.04 -5.27
N GLN A 142 4.86 -14.88 -6.33
CA GLN A 142 5.38 -14.40 -7.62
C GLN A 142 5.90 -12.96 -7.52
N VAL A 143 5.13 -12.06 -6.92
CA VAL A 143 5.53 -10.66 -6.68
C VAL A 143 6.75 -10.59 -5.75
N PHE A 144 6.73 -11.40 -4.68
CA PHE A 144 7.87 -11.48 -3.76
C PHE A 144 9.14 -11.94 -4.48
N GLY A 145 9.06 -13.02 -5.27
CA GLY A 145 10.20 -13.55 -6.03
C GLY A 145 10.76 -12.53 -7.03
N PHE A 146 9.88 -11.76 -7.68
CA PHE A 146 10.29 -10.67 -8.57
C PHE A 146 11.15 -9.63 -7.84
N TYR A 147 10.69 -9.13 -6.70
CA TYR A 147 11.44 -8.15 -5.92
C TYR A 147 12.68 -8.73 -5.26
N GLN A 148 12.59 -9.96 -4.72
CA GLN A 148 13.76 -10.63 -4.13
C GLN A 148 14.88 -10.80 -5.15
N GLY A 149 14.55 -11.24 -6.37
CA GLY A 149 15.51 -11.42 -7.46
C GLY A 149 16.24 -10.11 -7.82
N PHE A 150 15.53 -8.98 -7.81
CA PHE A 150 16.08 -7.68 -8.14
C PHE A 150 16.81 -7.02 -6.97
N TYR A 151 16.16 -6.94 -5.77
CA TYR A 151 16.70 -6.23 -4.61
C TYR A 151 17.58 -7.10 -3.70
N ARG A 152 17.70 -8.41 -3.98
CA ARG A 152 18.51 -9.37 -3.22
C ARG A 152 18.21 -9.35 -1.71
N TRP A 153 16.92 -9.35 -1.36
CA TRP A 153 16.50 -9.39 0.04
C TRP A 153 16.95 -10.69 0.71
N ASP A 154 17.48 -10.60 1.92
CA ASP A 154 17.88 -11.77 2.73
C ASP A 154 16.67 -12.56 3.28
N TYR A 155 15.46 -12.01 3.15
CA TYR A 155 14.23 -12.67 3.58
C TYR A 155 13.82 -13.74 2.56
N SER A 156 13.77 -15.02 3.02
CA SER A 156 13.49 -16.14 2.11
C SER A 156 12.02 -16.27 1.73
N LEU A 157 11.75 -16.89 0.57
CA LEU A 157 10.39 -17.22 0.16
C LEU A 157 9.68 -18.14 1.16
N GLU A 158 10.41 -19.06 1.80
CA GLU A 158 9.87 -19.93 2.83
C GLU A 158 9.40 -19.14 4.06
N ALA A 159 10.21 -18.19 4.54
CA ALA A 159 9.84 -17.31 5.65
C ALA A 159 8.65 -16.42 5.29
N PHE A 160 8.61 -15.92 4.04
CA PHE A 160 7.48 -15.17 3.51
C PHE A 160 6.18 -15.99 3.54
N ARG A 161 6.22 -17.24 3.06
CA ARG A 161 5.08 -18.17 3.08
C ARG A 161 4.67 -18.55 4.50
N ALA A 162 5.64 -18.83 5.37
CA ALA A 162 5.39 -19.22 6.77
C ALA A 162 4.65 -18.12 7.55
N SER A 163 4.93 -16.85 7.30
CA SER A 163 4.21 -15.75 7.95
C SER A 163 2.73 -15.74 7.58
N ARG A 164 2.39 -16.00 6.30
CA ARG A 164 0.99 -16.03 5.82
C ARG A 164 0.23 -17.26 6.30
N LEU A 165 0.90 -18.41 6.41
CA LEU A 165 0.34 -19.62 7.06
C LEU A 165 0.02 -19.35 8.53
N ARG A 166 0.93 -18.68 9.26
CA ARG A 166 0.70 -18.32 10.65
C ARG A 166 -0.51 -17.39 10.80
N TRP A 167 -0.59 -16.36 9.98
CA TRP A 167 -1.74 -15.45 10.01
C TRP A 167 -3.03 -16.13 9.57
N GLY A 168 -2.95 -17.08 8.63
CA GLY A 168 -4.07 -17.92 8.26
C GLY A 168 -4.56 -18.76 9.43
N ALA A 169 -3.65 -19.40 10.19
CA ALA A 169 -4.01 -20.16 11.38
C ALA A 169 -4.67 -19.29 12.47
N GLU A 170 -4.19 -18.06 12.68
CA GLU A 170 -4.80 -17.08 13.59
C GLU A 170 -6.25 -16.73 13.18
N ALA A 171 -6.55 -16.75 11.88
CA ALA A 171 -7.84 -16.39 11.28
C ALA A 171 -8.72 -17.61 10.90
N SER A 172 -8.28 -18.86 11.19
CA SER A 172 -8.96 -20.10 10.81
C SER A 172 -9.13 -20.30 9.30
N VAL A 173 -8.16 -19.82 8.50
CA VAL A 173 -8.03 -20.02 7.06
C VAL A 173 -6.65 -20.53 6.70
N LYS A 174 -6.40 -20.93 5.44
CA LYS A 174 -5.10 -21.47 5.04
C LYS A 174 -4.02 -20.40 4.97
N PHE A 175 -4.28 -19.31 4.24
CA PHE A 175 -3.37 -18.20 4.08
C PHE A 175 -4.10 -16.87 4.33
N ALA A 176 -3.49 -15.98 5.07
CA ALA A 176 -4.02 -14.65 5.28
C ALA A 176 -2.94 -13.57 5.12
N GLU A 177 -3.37 -12.39 4.68
CA GLU A 177 -2.66 -11.14 4.89
C GLU A 177 -3.19 -10.47 6.16
N ARG A 178 -2.32 -9.75 6.86
CA ARG A 178 -2.66 -9.09 8.12
C ARG A 178 -2.41 -7.59 8.05
N PHE A 179 -3.45 -6.83 8.35
CA PHE A 179 -3.43 -5.37 8.39
C PHE A 179 -3.88 -4.88 9.76
N GLN A 180 -3.81 -3.57 9.98
CA GLN A 180 -4.43 -2.89 11.10
C GLN A 180 -5.50 -1.91 10.59
N ALA A 181 -6.63 -1.84 11.28
CA ALA A 181 -7.66 -0.86 11.00
C ALA A 181 -7.39 0.46 11.74
N GLU A 182 -7.73 1.59 11.11
CA GLU A 182 -7.63 2.91 11.75
C GLU A 182 -8.66 3.08 12.87
N ALA A 183 -9.86 2.57 12.68
CA ALA A 183 -10.92 2.59 13.68
C ALA A 183 -11.47 1.18 13.94
N PRO A 184 -12.13 0.95 15.08
CA PRO A 184 -12.82 -0.30 15.33
C PRO A 184 -13.79 -0.61 14.19
N LEU A 185 -13.82 -1.87 13.75
CA LEU A 185 -14.78 -2.33 12.76
C LEU A 185 -16.19 -2.28 13.36
N PRO A 186 -17.22 -1.88 12.58
CA PRO A 186 -18.60 -1.98 13.03
C PRO A 186 -18.95 -3.41 13.42
N HIS A 187 -19.82 -3.58 14.43
CA HIS A 187 -20.26 -4.89 14.92
C HIS A 187 -20.85 -5.81 13.84
N SER A 188 -21.39 -5.24 12.75
CA SER A 188 -21.90 -6.01 11.61
C SER A 188 -20.87 -6.88 10.88
N TYR A 189 -19.58 -6.71 11.19
CA TYR A 189 -18.48 -7.54 10.65
C TYR A 189 -18.01 -8.63 11.62
N LEU A 190 -18.65 -8.74 12.77
CA LEU A 190 -18.34 -9.72 13.82
C LEU A 190 -19.40 -10.85 13.89
N GLY A 191 -20.19 -10.98 12.84
CA GLY A 191 -21.21 -12.02 12.72
C GLY A 191 -20.66 -13.39 12.32
#